data_fa8e219f2fabb5b0b0fb20b5ff81a93a
#
_entry.id   fa8e219f2fabb5b0b0fb20b5ff81a93a
#
_cell.length_a   1.000
_cell.length_b   1.000
_cell.length_c   1.000
_cell.angle_alpha   90.00
_cell.angle_beta   90.00
_cell.angle_gamma   90.00
#
_symmetry.space_group_name_H-M   'P 1'
#
loop_
_entity.id
_entity.type
_entity.pdbx_description
1 polymer ?
#
loop_
_entity_poly.entity_id
_entity_poly.type
_entity_poly.pdbx_seq_one_letter_code
_entity_poly.pdbx_strand_id
1 'polypeptide(L)'
;MSHWKTWLAERSRGVLMTSIVAIAAMALASHYGAPVMLFALLLGMAVNFLSQDSRCKPGIEFTARQVLRWGVALLGLKITVAQVQAMGWQPLAMVVTAVAATIGFGILAARLLGFQKFFGLLTGGAVGICGASAALAISAAFPQHPQKERATLFTVIGVSTLSTIAMVLYPVVVRLLGLDALNAGFFLGGTIHDVAQVVGAGYSMGPETGDAATVIKLMRVAMLVPVIALAAWMTHRHNLSQAAQAQQAGALQPARPPLLPGFAVAFVVLVAVNSLGWVPPTASRAGLQMSQAFLVAAMAAIGMKTHLKDILTVGWRPVALMVLETLFLAALFFGLMWAAGLHAQG
;
A
#
# COMPACT_ATOMS: atom_id res chain seq x y z
N MET A 1 31.33 1.64 -18.52
CA MET A 1 31.50 2.12 -17.13
C MET A 1 30.80 3.46 -16.82
N SER A 2 30.21 4.16 -17.78
CA SER A 2 29.56 5.47 -17.59
C SER A 2 28.15 5.42 -17.02
N HIS A 3 27.34 4.45 -17.40
CA HIS A 3 25.90 4.38 -17.06
C HIS A 3 25.64 4.19 -15.55
N TRP A 4 26.46 3.42 -14.84
CA TRP A 4 26.34 3.20 -13.40
C TRP A 4 26.71 4.46 -12.58
N LYS A 5 27.74 5.19 -13.00
CA LYS A 5 28.18 6.42 -12.32
C LYS A 5 27.14 7.52 -12.46
N THR A 6 26.52 7.69 -13.61
CA THR A 6 25.44 8.66 -13.83
C THR A 6 24.21 8.28 -13.04
N TRP A 7 23.84 7.00 -13.03
CA TRP A 7 22.72 6.46 -12.25
C TRP A 7 22.87 6.73 -10.75
N LEU A 8 24.08 6.52 -10.19
CA LEU A 8 24.39 6.81 -8.78
C LEU A 8 24.40 8.31 -8.51
N ALA A 9 25.00 9.11 -9.36
CA ALA A 9 25.10 10.56 -9.18
C ALA A 9 23.72 11.22 -9.15
N GLU A 10 22.79 10.77 -10.00
CA GLU A 10 21.43 11.30 -10.06
C GLU A 10 20.60 11.00 -8.79
N ARG A 11 20.84 9.86 -8.13
CA ARG A 11 20.05 9.42 -6.97
C ARG A 11 20.67 9.71 -5.62
N SER A 12 22.00 9.88 -5.61
CA SER A 12 22.79 10.01 -4.36
C SER A 12 22.28 11.13 -3.46
N ARG A 13 21.93 12.28 -4.02
CA ARG A 13 21.48 13.45 -3.24
C ARG A 13 20.16 13.18 -2.53
N GLY A 14 19.16 12.65 -3.24
CA GLY A 14 17.87 12.34 -2.64
C GLY A 14 17.96 11.19 -1.64
N VAL A 15 18.76 10.15 -1.90
CA VAL A 15 19.03 9.06 -0.95
C VAL A 15 19.73 9.60 0.29
N LEU A 16 20.72 10.49 0.15
CA LEU A 16 21.38 11.10 1.28
C LEU A 16 20.41 11.91 2.14
N MET A 17 19.57 12.74 1.53
CA MET A 17 18.56 13.54 2.26
C MET A 17 17.56 12.66 3.01
N THR A 18 17.05 11.61 2.40
CA THR A 18 16.14 10.66 3.07
C THR A 18 16.84 9.93 4.21
N SER A 19 18.13 9.60 4.07
CA SER A 19 18.93 8.96 5.12
C SER A 19 19.18 9.91 6.29
N ILE A 20 19.47 11.18 6.04
CA ILE A 20 19.64 12.19 7.10
C ILE A 20 18.34 12.33 7.91
N VAL A 21 17.19 12.44 7.24
CA VAL A 21 15.90 12.55 7.90
C VAL A 21 15.57 11.26 8.68
N ALA A 22 15.91 10.10 8.14
CA ALA A 22 15.75 8.83 8.82
C ALA A 22 16.59 8.74 10.11
N ILE A 23 17.86 9.17 10.07
CA ILE A 23 18.73 9.22 11.24
C ILE A 23 18.19 10.20 12.29
N ALA A 24 17.75 11.39 11.87
CA ALA A 24 17.12 12.36 12.76
C ALA A 24 15.86 11.81 13.41
N ALA A 25 15.02 11.08 12.65
CA ALA A 25 13.83 10.41 13.16
C ALA A 25 14.17 9.34 14.19
N MET A 26 15.22 8.53 13.95
CA MET A 26 15.69 7.52 14.91
C MET A 26 16.21 8.18 16.21
N ALA A 27 16.98 9.25 16.11
CA ALA A 27 17.49 9.99 17.27
C ALA A 27 16.36 10.61 18.10
N LEU A 28 15.38 11.25 17.45
CA LEU A 28 14.21 11.80 18.16
C LEU A 28 13.34 10.71 18.76
N ALA A 29 13.12 9.61 18.06
CA ALA A 29 12.34 8.48 18.56
C ALA A 29 12.98 7.87 19.82
N SER A 30 14.29 7.71 19.83
CA SER A 30 15.02 7.21 21.01
C SER A 30 14.99 8.18 22.20
N HIS A 31 14.98 9.50 21.92
CA HIS A 31 14.94 10.52 22.96
C HIS A 31 13.55 10.69 23.58
N TYR A 32 12.50 10.69 22.76
CA TYR A 32 11.12 10.93 23.21
C TYR A 32 10.32 9.66 23.49
N GLY A 33 10.88 8.46 23.26
CA GLY A 33 10.18 7.20 23.43
C GLY A 33 8.99 7.00 22.50
N ALA A 34 8.99 7.66 21.34
CA ALA A 34 7.88 7.65 20.41
C ALA A 34 8.20 6.84 19.14
N PRO A 35 7.18 6.41 18.36
CA PRO A 35 7.36 5.54 17.20
C PRO A 35 8.22 6.17 16.10
N VAL A 36 9.33 5.52 15.75
CA VAL A 36 10.29 6.04 14.74
C VAL A 36 9.66 6.25 13.36
N MET A 37 8.74 5.38 12.97
CA MET A 37 8.07 5.48 11.66
C MET A 37 7.21 6.74 11.54
N LEU A 38 6.56 7.14 12.63
CA LEU A 38 5.78 8.36 12.70
C LEU A 38 6.69 9.60 12.60
N PHE A 39 7.79 9.65 13.36
CA PHE A 39 8.77 10.72 13.24
C PHE A 39 9.35 10.82 11.84
N ALA A 40 9.72 9.70 11.21
CA ALA A 40 10.25 9.68 9.85
C ALA A 40 9.25 10.27 8.84
N LEU A 41 7.97 9.92 8.96
CA LEU A 41 6.91 10.49 8.12
C LEU A 41 6.76 12.00 8.34
N LEU A 42 6.60 12.43 9.59
CA LEU A 42 6.35 13.84 9.93
C LEU A 42 7.52 14.74 9.57
N LEU A 43 8.76 14.33 9.90
CA LEU A 43 9.96 15.07 9.49
C LEU A 43 10.11 15.10 7.96
N GLY A 44 9.79 13.98 7.28
CA GLY A 44 9.74 13.95 5.83
C GLY A 44 8.75 14.96 5.28
N MET A 45 7.53 15.05 5.83
CA MET A 45 6.52 16.04 5.43
C MET A 45 6.98 17.47 5.68
N ALA A 46 7.71 17.75 6.76
CA ALA A 46 8.24 19.07 7.07
C ALA A 46 9.26 19.57 6.02
N VAL A 47 9.97 18.63 5.37
CA VAL A 47 10.96 18.94 4.31
C VAL A 47 10.45 18.52 2.91
N ASN A 48 9.15 18.55 2.69
CA ASN A 48 8.53 18.11 1.44
C ASN A 48 8.98 18.90 0.20
N PHE A 49 9.47 20.16 0.39
CA PHE A 49 10.01 20.98 -0.68
C PHE A 49 11.20 20.34 -1.41
N LEU A 50 11.94 19.42 -0.76
CA LEU A 50 13.02 18.66 -1.38
C LEU A 50 12.55 17.73 -2.49
N SER A 51 11.30 17.27 -2.45
CA SER A 51 10.73 16.43 -3.50
C SER A 51 10.44 17.19 -4.80
N GLN A 52 10.42 18.52 -4.75
CA GLN A 52 10.26 19.40 -5.90
C GLN A 52 11.60 19.77 -6.55
N ASP A 53 12.72 19.65 -5.80
CA ASP A 53 14.06 19.87 -6.36
C ASP A 53 14.42 18.73 -7.32
N SER A 54 14.67 19.08 -8.58
CA SER A 54 15.06 18.14 -9.65
C SER A 54 16.28 17.28 -9.31
N ARG A 55 17.18 17.77 -8.45
CA ARG A 55 18.40 17.07 -8.01
C ARG A 55 18.12 16.02 -6.94
N CYS A 56 17.13 16.23 -6.08
CA CYS A 56 16.77 15.33 -4.96
C CYS A 56 15.67 14.34 -5.35
N LYS A 57 14.74 14.76 -6.20
CA LYS A 57 13.56 13.99 -6.60
C LYS A 57 13.86 12.54 -7.03
N PRO A 58 14.83 12.24 -7.93
CA PRO A 58 15.08 10.87 -8.36
C PRO A 58 15.49 9.94 -7.21
N GLY A 59 16.29 10.43 -6.26
CA GLY A 59 16.72 9.68 -5.09
C GLY A 59 15.61 9.47 -4.07
N ILE A 60 14.78 10.50 -3.83
CA ILE A 60 13.59 10.41 -2.95
C ILE A 60 12.60 9.38 -3.52
N GLU A 61 12.34 9.42 -4.83
CA GLU A 61 11.46 8.44 -5.49
C GLU A 61 12.02 7.02 -5.43
N PHE A 62 13.31 6.85 -5.64
CA PHE A 62 13.99 5.57 -5.51
C PHE A 62 13.84 5.02 -4.09
N THR A 63 14.07 5.84 -3.06
CA THR A 63 13.94 5.44 -1.65
C THR A 63 12.49 5.10 -1.31
N ALA A 64 11.54 5.94 -1.69
CA ALA A 64 10.12 5.73 -1.43
C ALA A 64 9.55 4.48 -2.10
N ARG A 65 10.15 4.00 -3.21
CA ARG A 65 9.64 2.85 -3.96
C ARG A 65 10.52 1.61 -3.82
N GLN A 66 11.81 1.73 -4.16
CA GLN A 66 12.68 0.56 -4.28
C GLN A 66 13.26 0.14 -2.93
N VAL A 67 13.77 1.09 -2.13
CA VAL A 67 14.28 0.79 -0.78
C VAL A 67 13.17 0.27 0.12
N LEU A 68 11.94 0.82 0.01
CA LEU A 68 10.76 0.28 0.65
C LEU A 68 10.52 -1.19 0.30
N ARG A 69 10.54 -1.52 -0.99
CA ARG A 69 10.31 -2.91 -1.47
C ARG A 69 11.33 -3.88 -0.90
N TRP A 70 12.58 -3.46 -0.83
CA TRP A 70 13.64 -4.26 -0.19
C TRP A 70 13.40 -4.42 1.31
N GLY A 71 13.03 -3.33 2.00
CA GLY A 71 12.69 -3.37 3.43
C GLY A 71 11.55 -4.33 3.72
N VAL A 72 10.45 -4.25 2.96
CA VAL A 72 9.31 -5.16 3.13
C VAL A 72 9.68 -6.62 2.79
N ALA A 73 10.43 -6.85 1.73
CA ALA A 73 10.88 -8.21 1.39
C ALA A 73 11.69 -8.85 2.53
N LEU A 74 12.64 -8.09 3.11
CA LEU A 74 13.48 -8.55 4.23
C LEU A 74 12.69 -8.85 5.52
N LEU A 75 11.49 -8.25 5.73
CA LEU A 75 10.62 -8.65 6.85
C LEU A 75 10.20 -10.12 6.78
N GLY A 76 10.23 -10.74 5.61
CA GLY A 76 10.00 -12.18 5.46
C GLY A 76 10.96 -13.04 6.29
N LEU A 77 12.15 -12.53 6.65
CA LEU A 77 13.09 -13.20 7.54
C LEU A 77 12.63 -13.24 9.01
N LYS A 78 11.61 -12.48 9.38
CA LYS A 78 11.06 -12.44 10.74
C LYS A 78 9.85 -13.37 10.90
N ILE A 79 9.09 -13.55 9.81
CA ILE A 79 7.81 -14.25 9.81
C ILE A 79 8.03 -15.71 9.40
N THR A 80 7.30 -16.63 10.05
CA THR A 80 7.32 -18.06 9.72
C THR A 80 5.96 -18.53 9.25
N VAL A 81 5.94 -19.61 8.46
CA VAL A 81 4.70 -20.26 8.01
C VAL A 81 3.85 -20.72 9.20
N ALA A 82 4.49 -21.20 10.28
CA ALA A 82 3.78 -21.59 11.49
C ALA A 82 3.02 -20.42 12.14
N GLN A 83 3.62 -19.22 12.18
CA GLN A 83 2.94 -18.02 12.68
C GLN A 83 1.75 -17.63 11.80
N VAL A 84 1.90 -17.73 10.46
CA VAL A 84 0.79 -17.45 9.54
C VAL A 84 -0.34 -18.48 9.68
N GLN A 85 -0.01 -19.75 9.86
CA GLN A 85 -0.99 -20.80 10.11
C GLN A 85 -1.72 -20.63 11.44
N ALA A 86 -1.00 -20.17 12.48
CA ALA A 86 -1.59 -19.89 13.79
C ALA A 86 -2.64 -18.75 13.75
N MET A 87 -2.58 -17.85 12.77
CA MET A 87 -3.62 -16.83 12.55
C MET A 87 -4.96 -17.43 12.06
N GLY A 88 -4.94 -18.67 11.59
CA GLY A 88 -6.11 -19.38 11.08
C GLY A 88 -6.56 -18.91 9.69
N TRP A 89 -7.71 -19.42 9.24
CA TRP A 89 -8.29 -19.10 7.92
C TRP A 89 -9.17 -17.83 7.94
N GLN A 90 -9.60 -17.41 9.12
CA GLN A 90 -10.52 -16.28 9.30
C GLN A 90 -9.97 -14.97 8.70
N PRO A 91 -8.70 -14.55 8.93
CA PRO A 91 -8.16 -13.33 8.30
C PRO A 91 -8.20 -13.37 6.78
N LEU A 92 -7.93 -14.53 6.18
CA LEU A 92 -8.00 -14.68 4.72
C LEU A 92 -9.44 -14.50 4.20
N ALA A 93 -10.42 -15.11 4.87
CA ALA A 93 -11.83 -14.94 4.51
C ALA A 93 -12.29 -13.47 4.67
N MET A 94 -11.87 -12.82 5.75
CA MET A 94 -12.15 -11.38 5.96
C MET A 94 -11.54 -10.52 4.85
N VAL A 95 -10.30 -10.78 4.46
CA VAL A 95 -9.62 -10.06 3.36
C VAL A 95 -10.36 -10.24 2.04
N VAL A 96 -10.70 -11.48 1.67
CA VAL A 96 -11.42 -11.77 0.41
C VAL A 96 -12.77 -11.07 0.41
N THR A 97 -13.53 -11.18 1.50
CA THR A 97 -14.85 -10.56 1.63
C THR A 97 -14.74 -9.03 1.59
N ALA A 98 -13.79 -8.45 2.33
CA ALA A 98 -13.60 -7.01 2.38
C ALA A 98 -13.21 -6.43 1.01
N VAL A 99 -12.30 -7.07 0.27
CA VAL A 99 -11.90 -6.64 -1.06
C VAL A 99 -13.08 -6.72 -2.04
N ALA A 100 -13.77 -7.86 -2.08
CA ALA A 100 -14.91 -8.07 -2.98
C ALA A 100 -16.05 -7.08 -2.69
N ALA A 101 -16.40 -6.91 -1.41
CA ALA A 101 -17.47 -5.99 -0.99
C ALA A 101 -17.08 -4.52 -1.24
N THR A 102 -15.81 -4.11 -1.00
CA THR A 102 -15.35 -2.75 -1.27
C THR A 102 -15.39 -2.43 -2.76
N ILE A 103 -15.00 -3.35 -3.62
CA ILE A 103 -15.12 -3.19 -5.07
C ILE A 103 -16.59 -3.08 -5.48
N GLY A 104 -17.46 -3.96 -4.98
CA GLY A 104 -18.90 -3.91 -5.23
C GLY A 104 -19.54 -2.60 -4.79
N PHE A 105 -19.21 -2.16 -3.58
CA PHE A 105 -19.64 -0.86 -3.05
C PHE A 105 -19.12 0.31 -3.91
N GLY A 106 -17.84 0.29 -4.30
CA GLY A 106 -17.23 1.31 -5.16
C GLY A 106 -17.94 1.41 -6.51
N ILE A 107 -18.26 0.29 -7.15
CA ILE A 107 -19.03 0.27 -8.40
C ILE A 107 -20.44 0.87 -8.20
N LEU A 108 -21.12 0.52 -7.11
CA LEU A 108 -22.45 1.02 -6.80
C LEU A 108 -22.43 2.52 -6.49
N ALA A 109 -21.56 2.94 -5.56
CA ALA A 109 -21.43 4.35 -5.15
C ALA A 109 -20.97 5.24 -6.30
N ALA A 110 -20.07 4.77 -7.16
CA ALA A 110 -19.66 5.49 -8.36
C ALA A 110 -20.85 5.77 -9.29
N ARG A 111 -21.72 4.78 -9.51
CA ARG A 111 -22.93 4.96 -10.32
C ARG A 111 -23.88 6.00 -9.72
N LEU A 112 -24.09 5.96 -8.40
CA LEU A 112 -24.94 6.94 -7.69
C LEU A 112 -24.39 8.37 -7.77
N LEU A 113 -23.06 8.52 -7.83
CA LEU A 113 -22.38 9.82 -8.01
C LEU A 113 -22.25 10.25 -9.50
N GLY A 114 -22.81 9.47 -10.44
CA GLY A 114 -22.79 9.79 -11.87
C GLY A 114 -21.51 9.39 -12.60
N PHE A 115 -20.69 8.51 -12.02
CA PHE A 115 -19.49 7.97 -12.65
C PHE A 115 -19.77 6.65 -13.38
N GLN A 116 -18.90 6.30 -14.30
CA GLN A 116 -18.93 5.00 -14.99
C GLN A 116 -18.49 3.87 -14.04
N LYS A 117 -18.98 2.65 -14.28
CA LYS A 117 -18.64 1.44 -13.50
C LYS A 117 -17.13 1.16 -13.43
N PHE A 118 -16.38 1.50 -14.48
CA PHE A 118 -14.93 1.34 -14.52
C PHE A 118 -14.21 2.25 -13.52
N PHE A 119 -14.74 3.45 -13.27
CA PHE A 119 -14.18 4.34 -12.25
C PHE A 119 -14.38 3.76 -10.85
N GLY A 120 -15.57 3.22 -10.55
CA GLY A 120 -15.83 2.55 -9.27
C GLY A 120 -15.01 1.26 -9.07
N LEU A 121 -14.74 0.49 -10.14
CA LEU A 121 -13.82 -0.64 -10.07
C LEU A 121 -12.38 -0.18 -9.81
N LEU A 122 -11.96 0.95 -10.40
CA LEU A 122 -10.64 1.53 -10.21
C LEU A 122 -10.43 2.02 -8.77
N THR A 123 -11.38 2.84 -8.26
CA THR A 123 -11.29 3.41 -6.91
C THR A 123 -11.51 2.35 -5.83
N GLY A 124 -12.55 1.54 -5.95
CA GLY A 124 -12.85 0.44 -5.02
C GLY A 124 -11.74 -0.62 -4.98
N GLY A 125 -11.13 -0.94 -6.14
CA GLY A 125 -9.98 -1.83 -6.20
C GLY A 125 -8.72 -1.19 -5.61
N ALA A 126 -8.50 0.11 -5.82
CA ALA A 126 -7.39 0.84 -5.21
C ALA A 126 -7.53 0.86 -3.67
N VAL A 127 -8.69 1.28 -3.16
CA VAL A 127 -9.00 1.31 -1.72
C VAL A 127 -8.96 -0.09 -1.12
N GLY A 128 -9.58 -1.07 -1.79
CA GLY A 128 -9.69 -2.45 -1.29
C GLY A 128 -8.37 -3.22 -1.25
N ILE A 129 -7.39 -2.94 -2.11
CA ILE A 129 -6.19 -3.78 -2.27
C ILE A 129 -4.93 -3.10 -1.73
N CYS A 130 -4.26 -2.28 -2.56
CA CYS A 130 -2.97 -1.69 -2.19
C CYS A 130 -2.75 -0.26 -2.72
N GLY A 131 -3.81 0.53 -2.77
CA GLY A 131 -3.73 1.94 -3.09
C GLY A 131 -3.28 2.22 -4.52
N ALA A 132 -2.28 3.08 -4.65
CA ALA A 132 -1.76 3.54 -5.93
C ALA A 132 -1.30 2.41 -6.85
N SER A 133 -0.66 1.36 -6.30
CA SER A 133 -0.20 0.21 -7.07
C SER A 133 -1.36 -0.56 -7.72
N ALA A 134 -2.47 -0.75 -6.97
CA ALA A 134 -3.67 -1.38 -7.49
C ALA A 134 -4.34 -0.49 -8.55
N ALA A 135 -4.43 0.82 -8.32
CA ALA A 135 -4.97 1.76 -9.29
C ALA A 135 -4.26 1.67 -10.65
N LEU A 136 -2.91 1.69 -10.63
CA LEU A 136 -2.11 1.58 -11.86
C LEU A 136 -2.31 0.24 -12.56
N ALA A 137 -2.32 -0.87 -11.80
CA ALA A 137 -2.45 -2.21 -12.36
C ALA A 137 -3.85 -2.46 -12.94
N ILE A 138 -4.91 -2.06 -12.24
CA ILE A 138 -6.30 -2.16 -12.72
C ILE A 138 -6.51 -1.26 -13.95
N SER A 139 -6.00 -0.02 -13.91
CA SER A 139 -6.06 0.89 -15.03
C SER A 139 -5.39 0.32 -16.28
N ALA A 140 -4.27 -0.39 -16.15
CA ALA A 140 -3.59 -1.01 -17.28
C ALA A 140 -4.46 -2.07 -17.99
N ALA A 141 -5.40 -2.70 -17.28
CA ALA A 141 -6.35 -3.66 -17.85
C ALA A 141 -7.56 -3.00 -18.55
N PHE A 142 -7.76 -1.69 -18.42
CA PHE A 142 -8.87 -0.97 -19.05
C PHE A 142 -8.57 -0.55 -20.49
N PRO A 143 -9.63 -0.36 -21.32
CA PRO A 143 -9.48 0.18 -22.66
C PRO A 143 -8.77 1.55 -22.65
N GLN A 144 -8.12 1.90 -23.74
CA GLN A 144 -7.55 3.23 -23.90
C GLN A 144 -8.68 4.25 -24.09
N HIS A 145 -8.71 5.26 -23.24
CA HIS A 145 -9.69 6.33 -23.28
C HIS A 145 -9.05 7.63 -22.75
N PRO A 146 -9.30 8.80 -23.31
CA PRO A 146 -8.69 10.06 -22.88
C PRO A 146 -8.87 10.37 -21.38
N GLN A 147 -10.00 9.96 -20.80
CA GLN A 147 -10.28 10.17 -19.37
C GLN A 147 -9.59 9.14 -18.44
N LYS A 148 -9.06 8.04 -18.98
CA LYS A 148 -8.43 6.96 -18.20
C LYS A 148 -7.23 7.47 -17.40
N GLU A 149 -6.33 8.20 -18.05
CA GLU A 149 -5.13 8.72 -17.40
C GLU A 149 -5.48 9.69 -16.28
N ARG A 150 -6.45 10.58 -16.53
CA ARG A 150 -6.95 11.52 -15.52
C ARG A 150 -7.61 10.81 -14.36
N ALA A 151 -8.46 9.82 -14.61
CA ALA A 151 -9.11 9.01 -13.58
C ALA A 151 -8.08 8.25 -12.73
N THR A 152 -7.06 7.67 -13.38
CA THR A 152 -5.98 6.96 -12.70
C THR A 152 -5.16 7.91 -11.82
N LEU A 153 -4.79 9.08 -12.35
CA LEU A 153 -4.05 10.09 -11.59
C LEU A 153 -4.83 10.54 -10.35
N PHE A 154 -6.11 10.86 -10.50
CA PHE A 154 -6.97 11.27 -9.39
C PHE A 154 -7.11 10.16 -8.34
N THR A 155 -7.29 8.91 -8.78
CA THR A 155 -7.35 7.78 -7.86
C THR A 155 -6.04 7.60 -7.11
N VAL A 156 -4.90 7.67 -7.78
CA VAL A 156 -3.57 7.55 -7.15
C VAL A 156 -3.35 8.65 -6.10
N ILE A 157 -3.63 9.90 -6.44
CA ILE A 157 -3.47 11.05 -5.51
C ILE A 157 -4.41 10.87 -4.31
N GLY A 158 -5.70 10.65 -4.57
CA GLY A 158 -6.73 10.57 -3.52
C GLY A 158 -6.47 9.41 -2.57
N VAL A 159 -6.25 8.20 -3.08
CA VAL A 159 -6.02 7.03 -2.23
C VAL A 159 -4.70 7.12 -1.45
N SER A 160 -3.64 7.73 -2.01
CA SER A 160 -2.38 7.93 -1.30
C SER A 160 -2.54 8.93 -0.15
N THR A 161 -3.31 10.00 -0.36
CA THR A 161 -3.59 10.99 0.69
C THR A 161 -4.46 10.40 1.80
N LEU A 162 -5.55 9.71 1.44
CA LEU A 162 -6.42 9.03 2.43
C LEU A 162 -5.65 7.97 3.22
N SER A 163 -4.76 7.25 2.57
CA SER A 163 -3.92 6.26 3.22
C SER A 163 -2.94 6.89 4.23
N THR A 164 -2.40 8.09 3.92
CA THR A 164 -1.55 8.83 4.87
C THR A 164 -2.36 9.30 6.08
N ILE A 165 -3.58 9.78 5.86
CA ILE A 165 -4.51 10.16 6.94
C ILE A 165 -4.83 8.92 7.79
N ALA A 166 -5.18 7.80 7.17
CA ALA A 166 -5.47 6.54 7.87
C ALA A 166 -4.27 6.04 8.68
N MET A 167 -3.04 6.15 8.16
CA MET A 167 -1.82 5.77 8.87
C MET A 167 -1.67 6.51 10.21
N VAL A 168 -2.06 7.78 10.27
CA VAL A 168 -1.97 8.60 11.49
C VAL A 168 -3.16 8.37 12.41
N LEU A 169 -4.38 8.29 11.85
CA LEU A 169 -5.62 8.23 12.64
C LEU A 169 -5.94 6.82 13.13
N TYR A 170 -5.72 5.77 12.35
CA TYR A 170 -6.17 4.43 12.71
C TYR A 170 -5.45 3.81 13.92
N PRO A 171 -4.16 4.05 14.19
CA PRO A 171 -3.56 3.67 15.46
C PRO A 171 -4.27 4.27 16.69
N VAL A 172 -4.78 5.51 16.57
CA VAL A 172 -5.56 6.15 17.63
C VAL A 172 -6.92 5.45 17.77
N VAL A 173 -7.61 5.21 16.64
CA VAL A 173 -8.90 4.49 16.63
C VAL A 173 -8.78 3.11 17.26
N VAL A 174 -7.76 2.35 16.90
CA VAL A 174 -7.50 1.00 17.44
C VAL A 174 -7.29 1.02 18.95
N ARG A 175 -6.56 2.02 19.47
CA ARG A 175 -6.39 2.20 20.93
C ARG A 175 -7.70 2.53 21.63
N LEU A 176 -8.51 3.40 21.02
CA LEU A 176 -9.82 3.76 21.57
C LEU A 176 -10.81 2.58 21.57
N LEU A 177 -10.67 1.67 20.60
CA LEU A 177 -11.47 0.44 20.51
C LEU A 177 -10.97 -0.66 21.46
N GLY A 178 -9.81 -0.49 22.13
CA GLY A 178 -9.22 -1.45 23.06
C GLY A 178 -8.79 -2.75 22.40
N LEU A 179 -8.42 -2.74 21.10
CA LEU A 179 -7.98 -3.94 20.40
C LEU A 179 -6.58 -4.36 20.90
N ASP A 180 -6.38 -5.67 21.11
CA ASP A 180 -5.08 -6.25 21.40
C ASP A 180 -4.11 -6.12 20.21
N ALA A 181 -2.84 -6.47 20.39
CA ALA A 181 -1.80 -6.27 19.40
C ALA A 181 -2.07 -7.02 18.08
N LEU A 182 -2.59 -8.24 18.15
CA LEU A 182 -2.89 -9.05 16.96
C LEU A 182 -4.09 -8.49 16.19
N ASN A 183 -5.19 -8.20 16.89
CA ASN A 183 -6.41 -7.66 16.31
C ASN A 183 -6.21 -6.23 15.78
N ALA A 184 -5.39 -5.43 16.48
CA ALA A 184 -4.91 -4.14 15.98
C ALA A 184 -4.21 -4.29 14.64
N GLY A 185 -3.30 -5.27 14.54
CA GLY A 185 -2.61 -5.59 13.29
C GLY A 185 -3.57 -6.01 12.18
N PHE A 186 -4.58 -6.83 12.49
CA PHE A 186 -5.61 -7.23 11.52
C PHE A 186 -6.37 -6.02 11.00
N PHE A 187 -6.82 -5.13 11.87
CA PHE A 187 -7.53 -3.92 11.46
C PHE A 187 -6.66 -3.01 10.59
N LEU A 188 -5.43 -2.68 11.03
CA LEU A 188 -4.54 -1.80 10.29
C LEU A 188 -4.17 -2.37 8.92
N GLY A 189 -3.80 -3.66 8.85
CA GLY A 189 -3.49 -4.36 7.61
C GLY A 189 -4.70 -4.49 6.68
N GLY A 190 -5.87 -4.69 7.28
CA GLY A 190 -7.15 -4.84 6.59
C GLY A 190 -7.75 -3.54 6.05
N THR A 191 -7.36 -2.38 6.56
CA THR A 191 -8.04 -1.11 6.26
C THR A 191 -7.15 -0.03 5.64
N ILE A 192 -5.90 0.15 6.07
CA ILE A 192 -4.98 1.11 5.45
C ILE A 192 -4.65 0.67 4.02
N HIS A 193 -4.58 1.62 3.07
CA HIS A 193 -4.51 1.29 1.66
C HIS A 193 -3.11 0.91 1.18
N ASP A 194 -2.07 1.63 1.55
CA ASP A 194 -0.70 1.43 1.08
C ASP A 194 0.13 0.54 2.02
N VAL A 195 0.99 -0.33 1.44
CA VAL A 195 1.84 -1.27 2.20
C VAL A 195 2.79 -0.55 3.14
N ALA A 196 3.42 0.53 2.68
CA ALA A 196 4.37 1.28 3.49
C ALA A 196 3.72 1.88 4.72
N GLN A 197 2.52 2.42 4.54
CA GLN A 197 1.77 3.08 5.60
C GLN A 197 1.18 2.07 6.59
N VAL A 198 0.81 0.86 6.13
CA VAL A 198 0.47 -0.26 7.00
C VAL A 198 1.65 -0.63 7.89
N VAL A 199 2.82 -0.81 7.29
CA VAL A 199 4.05 -1.12 8.03
C VAL A 199 4.35 -0.02 9.03
N GLY A 200 4.30 1.25 8.60
CA GLY A 200 4.51 2.41 9.48
C GLY A 200 3.53 2.46 10.64
N ALA A 201 2.23 2.33 10.39
CA ALA A 201 1.19 2.32 11.41
C ALA A 201 1.33 1.12 12.37
N GLY A 202 1.50 -0.09 11.82
CA GLY A 202 1.61 -1.31 12.62
C GLY A 202 2.81 -1.29 13.56
N TYR A 203 4.01 -1.01 13.04
CA TYR A 203 5.22 -0.95 13.88
C TYR A 203 5.26 0.27 14.81
N SER A 204 4.48 1.31 14.56
CA SER A 204 4.31 2.41 15.52
C SER A 204 3.57 1.98 16.78
N MET A 205 2.80 0.89 16.72
CA MET A 205 2.07 0.33 17.86
C MET A 205 2.85 -0.79 18.56
N GLY A 206 3.74 -1.46 17.84
CA GLY A 206 4.59 -2.51 18.36
C GLY A 206 4.95 -3.57 17.32
N PRO A 207 5.94 -4.43 17.61
CA PRO A 207 6.41 -5.44 16.67
C PRO A 207 5.36 -6.46 16.26
N GLU A 208 4.55 -6.94 17.21
CA GLU A 208 3.50 -7.93 16.98
C GLU A 208 2.40 -7.37 16.06
N THR A 209 1.93 -6.15 16.35
CA THR A 209 0.96 -5.42 15.51
C THR A 209 1.52 -5.19 14.11
N GLY A 210 2.80 -4.82 13.99
CA GLY A 210 3.47 -4.59 12.71
C GLY A 210 3.55 -5.85 11.86
N ASP A 211 3.90 -6.99 12.48
CA ASP A 211 3.99 -8.28 11.79
C ASP A 211 2.60 -8.73 11.30
N ALA A 212 1.60 -8.72 12.17
CA ALA A 212 0.23 -9.08 11.81
C ALA A 212 -0.32 -8.17 10.70
N ALA A 213 -0.16 -6.86 10.83
CA ALA A 213 -0.61 -5.89 9.82
C ALA A 213 0.07 -6.13 8.46
N THR A 214 1.36 -6.44 8.46
CA THR A 214 2.12 -6.71 7.24
C THR A 214 1.60 -7.98 6.54
N VAL A 215 1.37 -9.07 7.28
CA VAL A 215 0.84 -10.32 6.71
C VAL A 215 -0.54 -10.10 6.09
N ILE A 216 -1.46 -9.49 6.84
CA ILE A 216 -2.82 -9.19 6.33
C ILE A 216 -2.75 -8.32 5.08
N LYS A 217 -1.89 -7.30 5.09
CA LYS A 217 -1.72 -6.44 3.92
C LYS A 217 -1.19 -7.19 2.71
N LEU A 218 -0.26 -8.12 2.88
CA LEU A 218 0.26 -8.92 1.77
C LEU A 218 -0.79 -9.90 1.24
N MET A 219 -1.67 -10.44 2.10
CA MET A 219 -2.85 -11.21 1.64
C MET A 219 -3.75 -10.35 0.74
N ARG A 220 -4.00 -9.09 1.11
CA ARG A 220 -4.75 -8.14 0.25
C ARG A 220 -4.03 -7.89 -1.08
N VAL A 221 -2.71 -7.71 -1.07
CA VAL A 221 -1.91 -7.53 -2.30
C VAL A 221 -2.05 -8.74 -3.23
N ALA A 222 -2.12 -9.95 -2.71
CA ALA A 222 -2.34 -11.16 -3.51
C ALA A 222 -3.69 -11.13 -4.24
N MET A 223 -4.70 -10.46 -3.69
CA MET A 223 -6.00 -10.27 -4.35
C MET A 223 -5.93 -9.41 -5.63
N LEU A 224 -4.80 -8.77 -5.89
CA LEU A 224 -4.59 -8.01 -7.12
C LEU A 224 -4.71 -8.91 -8.37
N VAL A 225 -4.25 -10.15 -8.29
CA VAL A 225 -4.29 -11.13 -9.40
C VAL A 225 -5.73 -11.38 -9.87
N PRO A 226 -6.66 -11.87 -9.02
CA PRO A 226 -8.03 -12.11 -9.46
C PRO A 226 -8.76 -10.83 -9.86
N VAL A 227 -8.45 -9.69 -9.23
CA VAL A 227 -9.09 -8.41 -9.57
C VAL A 227 -8.62 -7.86 -10.93
N ILE A 228 -7.34 -7.99 -11.29
CA ILE A 228 -6.85 -7.66 -12.64
C ILE A 228 -7.49 -8.59 -13.67
N ALA A 229 -7.60 -9.89 -13.38
CA ALA A 229 -8.27 -10.84 -14.27
C ALA A 229 -9.75 -10.46 -14.49
N LEU A 230 -10.45 -10.06 -13.43
CA LEU A 230 -11.83 -9.56 -13.50
C LEU A 230 -11.90 -8.27 -14.35
N ALA A 231 -11.02 -7.32 -14.14
CA ALA A 231 -10.96 -6.07 -14.90
C ALA A 231 -10.71 -6.34 -16.39
N ALA A 232 -9.78 -7.22 -16.71
CA ALA A 232 -9.48 -7.64 -18.10
C ALA A 232 -10.68 -8.35 -18.74
N TRP A 233 -11.37 -9.23 -18.02
CA TRP A 233 -12.58 -9.90 -18.50
C TRP A 233 -13.73 -8.92 -18.75
N MET A 234 -13.96 -7.97 -17.83
CA MET A 234 -14.97 -6.93 -18.03
C MET A 234 -14.67 -6.06 -19.24
N THR A 235 -13.39 -5.72 -19.46
CA THR A 235 -12.91 -4.98 -20.62
C THR A 235 -13.14 -5.76 -21.91
N HIS A 236 -12.77 -7.05 -21.91
CA HIS A 236 -12.97 -7.91 -23.09
C HIS A 236 -14.45 -8.01 -23.47
N ARG A 237 -15.35 -8.22 -22.52
CA ARG A 237 -16.80 -8.22 -22.77
C ARG A 237 -17.31 -6.89 -23.29
N HIS A 238 -16.80 -5.78 -22.77
CA HIS A 238 -17.17 -4.45 -23.24
C HIS A 238 -16.72 -4.22 -24.69
N ASN A 239 -15.48 -4.65 -25.03
CA ASN A 239 -14.95 -4.54 -26.38
C ASN A 239 -15.70 -5.45 -27.39
N LEU A 240 -16.10 -6.67 -27.00
CA LEU A 240 -16.91 -7.54 -27.84
C LEU A 240 -18.28 -6.93 -28.15
N SER A 241 -18.89 -6.21 -27.20
CA SER A 241 -20.14 -5.48 -27.45
C SER A 241 -19.97 -4.26 -28.35
N GLN A 242 -18.77 -3.68 -28.41
CA GLN A 242 -18.43 -2.55 -29.31
C GLN A 242 -17.80 -3.00 -30.62
N ALA A 243 -17.07 -4.13 -30.66
CA ALA A 243 -16.47 -4.67 -31.90
C ALA A 243 -17.51 -5.15 -32.91
N ALA A 244 -18.74 -5.45 -32.44
CA ALA A 244 -19.89 -5.59 -33.34
C ALA A 244 -20.22 -4.27 -34.07
N GLN A 245 -19.67 -3.14 -33.68
CA GLN A 245 -19.89 -1.80 -34.26
C GLN A 245 -18.66 -1.13 -34.86
N ALA A 246 -17.43 -1.64 -34.65
CA ALA A 246 -16.20 -0.99 -35.14
C ALA A 246 -15.11 -2.01 -35.51
N GLN A 247 -15.20 -2.55 -36.69
CA GLN A 247 -14.07 -3.21 -37.36
C GLN A 247 -13.14 -2.12 -37.92
N GLN A 248 -12.10 -1.77 -37.14
CA GLN A 248 -10.86 -1.11 -37.60
C GLN A 248 -10.18 -0.32 -36.46
N ALA A 249 -9.08 -0.87 -35.91
CA ALA A 249 -7.87 -0.14 -35.60
C ALA A 249 -6.87 -1.08 -34.88
N GLY A 250 -5.78 -1.43 -35.56
CA GLY A 250 -4.66 -2.17 -35.00
C GLY A 250 -3.98 -1.32 -33.92
N ALA A 251 -4.18 -1.64 -32.67
CA ALA A 251 -3.51 -1.01 -31.54
C ALA A 251 -2.44 -1.94 -30.97
N LEU A 252 -1.21 -1.43 -30.86
CA LEU A 252 -0.09 -2.07 -30.17
C LEU A 252 -0.52 -2.40 -28.73
N GLN A 253 -0.38 -3.67 -28.35
CA GLN A 253 -0.68 -4.11 -26.98
C GLN A 253 0.31 -3.47 -26.01
N PRO A 254 -0.12 -2.72 -25.00
CA PRO A 254 0.77 -2.23 -23.95
C PRO A 254 1.34 -3.41 -23.14
N ALA A 255 2.61 -3.30 -22.75
CA ALA A 255 3.29 -4.31 -21.92
C ALA A 255 2.45 -4.60 -20.67
N ARG A 256 2.09 -5.87 -20.48
CA ARG A 256 1.30 -6.30 -19.32
C ARG A 256 2.10 -6.07 -18.04
N PRO A 257 1.60 -5.32 -17.04
CA PRO A 257 2.26 -5.21 -15.75
C PRO A 257 2.36 -6.60 -15.11
N PRO A 258 3.44 -6.88 -14.32
CA PRO A 258 3.56 -8.16 -13.64
C PRO A 258 2.38 -8.35 -12.70
N LEU A 259 1.76 -9.53 -12.74
CA LEU A 259 0.57 -9.89 -11.96
C LEU A 259 0.80 -9.78 -10.43
N LEU A 260 2.01 -10.09 -9.98
CA LEU A 260 2.43 -9.94 -8.58
C LEU A 260 3.64 -9.00 -8.49
N PRO A 261 3.65 -8.07 -7.52
CA PRO A 261 4.82 -7.26 -7.24
C PRO A 261 6.00 -8.14 -6.80
N GLY A 262 7.18 -7.97 -7.42
CA GLY A 262 8.36 -8.81 -7.15
C GLY A 262 8.80 -8.81 -5.69
N PHE A 263 8.57 -7.72 -4.95
CA PHE A 263 8.88 -7.66 -3.52
C PHE A 263 7.96 -8.57 -2.67
N ALA A 264 6.69 -8.75 -3.08
CA ALA A 264 5.77 -9.66 -2.39
C ALA A 264 6.19 -11.14 -2.61
N VAL A 265 6.63 -11.47 -3.82
CA VAL A 265 7.22 -12.79 -4.10
C VAL A 265 8.48 -13.01 -3.27
N ALA A 266 9.39 -12.02 -3.23
CA ALA A 266 10.61 -12.09 -2.43
C ALA A 266 10.31 -12.25 -0.94
N PHE A 267 9.30 -11.54 -0.41
CA PHE A 267 8.83 -11.71 0.96
C PHE A 267 8.38 -13.15 1.24
N VAL A 268 7.51 -13.73 0.40
CA VAL A 268 7.01 -15.10 0.55
C VAL A 268 8.15 -16.12 0.49
N VAL A 269 9.10 -15.94 -0.43
CA VAL A 269 10.29 -16.79 -0.54
C VAL A 269 11.13 -16.71 0.74
N LEU A 270 11.36 -15.51 1.28
CA LEU A 270 12.12 -15.35 2.52
C LEU A 270 11.40 -15.93 3.74
N VAL A 271 10.06 -15.83 3.80
CA VAL A 271 9.24 -16.53 4.83
C VAL A 271 9.45 -18.05 4.72
N ALA A 272 9.39 -18.60 3.52
CA ALA A 272 9.58 -20.04 3.30
C ALA A 272 11.00 -20.48 3.70
N VAL A 273 12.03 -19.78 3.25
CA VAL A 273 13.44 -20.08 3.59
C VAL A 273 13.71 -19.97 5.09
N ASN A 274 13.14 -18.96 5.74
CA ASN A 274 13.24 -18.80 7.20
C ASN A 274 12.51 -19.92 7.95
N SER A 275 11.35 -20.34 7.46
CA SER A 275 10.56 -21.43 8.04
C SER A 275 11.23 -22.80 7.94
N LEU A 276 12.06 -23.00 6.91
CA LEU A 276 12.89 -24.22 6.74
C LEU A 276 14.14 -24.22 7.65
N GLY A 277 14.38 -23.14 8.40
CA GLY A 277 15.56 -23.03 9.26
C GLY A 277 16.89 -22.85 8.50
N TRP A 278 16.86 -22.52 7.22
CA TRP A 278 18.06 -22.37 6.40
C TRP A 278 18.81 -21.05 6.63
N VAL A 279 18.18 -20.10 7.32
CA VAL A 279 18.79 -18.79 7.59
C VAL A 279 19.47 -18.83 8.98
N PRO A 280 20.80 -18.62 9.05
CA PRO A 280 21.47 -18.51 10.33
C PRO A 280 20.92 -17.34 11.15
N PRO A 281 20.84 -17.45 12.50
CA PRO A 281 20.31 -16.38 13.35
C PRO A 281 21.00 -15.03 13.20
N THR A 282 22.31 -15.04 12.91
CA THR A 282 23.11 -13.83 12.65
C THR A 282 22.68 -13.14 11.34
N ALA A 283 22.47 -13.90 10.27
CA ALA A 283 22.00 -13.36 8.99
C ALA A 283 20.56 -12.84 9.09
N SER A 284 19.66 -13.54 9.81
CA SER A 284 18.30 -13.08 10.07
C SER A 284 18.32 -11.75 10.84
N ARG A 285 19.09 -11.62 11.91
CA ARG A 285 19.22 -10.36 12.67
C ARG A 285 19.75 -9.21 11.82
N ALA A 286 20.80 -9.44 11.02
CA ALA A 286 21.35 -8.43 10.13
C ALA A 286 20.30 -8.00 9.06
N GLY A 287 19.61 -8.96 8.47
CA GLY A 287 18.54 -8.70 7.50
C GLY A 287 17.39 -7.87 8.09
N LEU A 288 17.01 -8.15 9.35
CA LEU A 288 15.96 -7.38 10.04
C LEU A 288 16.40 -5.96 10.38
N GLN A 289 17.66 -5.76 10.82
CA GLN A 289 18.20 -4.42 11.04
C GLN A 289 18.23 -3.60 9.74
N MET A 290 18.66 -4.23 8.63
CA MET A 290 18.60 -3.60 7.32
C MET A 290 17.16 -3.28 6.90
N SER A 291 16.22 -4.21 7.11
CA SER A 291 14.79 -3.98 6.86
C SER A 291 14.29 -2.74 7.59
N GLN A 292 14.53 -2.65 8.90
CA GLN A 292 14.11 -1.52 9.71
C GLN A 292 14.71 -0.20 9.21
N ALA A 293 16.02 -0.15 8.92
CA ALA A 293 16.67 1.04 8.37
C ALA A 293 16.07 1.45 7.01
N PHE A 294 15.82 0.49 6.12
CA PHE A 294 15.19 0.74 4.82
C PHE A 294 13.75 1.25 4.96
N LEU A 295 12.97 0.70 5.89
CA LEU A 295 11.61 1.14 6.14
C LEU A 295 11.56 2.55 6.73
N VAL A 296 12.45 2.89 7.67
CA VAL A 296 12.54 4.26 8.23
C VAL A 296 12.91 5.26 7.15
N ALA A 297 13.93 4.96 6.31
CA ALA A 297 14.32 5.82 5.20
C ALA A 297 13.19 5.96 4.16
N ALA A 298 12.49 4.88 3.87
CA ALA A 298 11.34 4.89 2.96
C ALA A 298 10.19 5.74 3.52
N MET A 299 9.92 5.67 4.83
CA MET A 299 8.91 6.50 5.47
C MET A 299 9.25 7.99 5.42
N ALA A 300 10.52 8.35 5.64
CA ALA A 300 11.00 9.71 5.45
C ALA A 300 10.78 10.18 3.98
N ALA A 301 11.15 9.34 3.01
CA ALA A 301 10.96 9.65 1.59
C ALA A 301 9.47 9.79 1.20
N ILE A 302 8.58 8.95 1.77
CA ILE A 302 7.12 9.05 1.57
C ILE A 302 6.60 10.35 2.16
N GLY A 303 7.04 10.71 3.38
CA GLY A 303 6.73 12.00 3.99
C GLY A 303 7.10 13.18 3.09
N MET A 304 8.33 13.18 2.53
CA MET A 304 8.79 14.23 1.60
C MET A 304 7.90 14.33 0.36
N LYS A 305 7.33 13.24 -0.11
CA LYS A 305 6.44 13.20 -1.30
C LYS A 305 4.98 13.51 -0.99
N THR A 306 4.61 13.59 0.27
CA THR A 306 3.22 13.82 0.67
C THR A 306 2.88 15.30 0.61
N HIS A 307 1.97 15.65 -0.29
CA HIS A 307 1.42 17.00 -0.44
C HIS A 307 -0.09 16.96 -0.21
N LEU A 308 -0.54 17.33 0.98
CA LEU A 308 -1.97 17.33 1.33
C LEU A 308 -2.80 18.27 0.45
N LYS A 309 -2.17 19.30 -0.13
CA LYS A 309 -2.82 20.23 -1.07
C LYS A 309 -3.26 19.56 -2.37
N ASP A 310 -2.63 18.47 -2.78
CA ASP A 310 -2.93 17.79 -4.05
C ASP A 310 -4.35 17.20 -4.05
N ILE A 311 -4.92 16.90 -2.88
CA ILE A 311 -6.30 16.40 -2.77
C ILE A 311 -7.32 17.43 -3.28
N LEU A 312 -7.02 18.73 -3.13
CA LEU A 312 -7.91 19.81 -3.56
C LEU A 312 -8.02 19.90 -5.09
N THR A 313 -7.03 19.36 -5.83
CA THR A 313 -7.00 19.36 -7.30
C THR A 313 -7.88 18.27 -7.91
N VAL A 314 -8.26 17.25 -7.13
CA VAL A 314 -9.00 16.06 -7.59
C VAL A 314 -10.49 16.37 -7.83
N GLY A 315 -11.02 17.35 -7.14
CA GLY A 315 -12.45 17.67 -7.14
C GLY A 315 -13.22 16.88 -6.06
N TRP A 316 -14.35 17.42 -5.60
CA TRP A 316 -15.05 16.90 -4.41
C TRP A 316 -15.73 15.52 -4.65
N ARG A 317 -16.29 15.26 -5.84
CA ARG A 317 -17.03 14.01 -6.12
C ARG A 317 -16.12 12.76 -6.11
N PRO A 318 -14.97 12.72 -6.82
CA PRO A 318 -14.02 11.61 -6.70
C PRO A 318 -13.48 11.43 -5.28
N VAL A 319 -13.22 12.54 -4.57
CA VAL A 319 -12.75 12.49 -3.16
C VAL A 319 -13.83 11.90 -2.28
N ALA A 320 -15.09 12.37 -2.39
CA ALA A 320 -16.21 11.84 -1.62
C ALA A 320 -16.40 10.32 -1.86
N LEU A 321 -16.29 9.86 -3.10
CA LEU A 321 -16.36 8.42 -3.42
C LEU A 321 -15.27 7.64 -2.67
N MET A 322 -14.01 8.05 -2.77
CA MET A 322 -12.90 7.36 -2.12
C MET A 322 -12.97 7.43 -0.59
N VAL A 323 -13.47 8.54 -0.02
CA VAL A 323 -13.73 8.64 1.42
C VAL A 323 -14.82 7.66 1.85
N LEU A 324 -15.93 7.59 1.11
CA LEU A 324 -17.01 6.63 1.39
C LEU A 324 -16.52 5.18 1.29
N GLU A 325 -15.72 4.85 0.28
CA GLU A 325 -15.11 3.52 0.12
C GLU A 325 -14.16 3.20 1.29
N THR A 326 -13.37 4.19 1.74
CA THR A 326 -12.45 4.03 2.88
C THR A 326 -13.20 3.79 4.18
N LEU A 327 -14.24 4.59 4.45
CA LEU A 327 -15.09 4.42 5.64
C LEU A 327 -15.86 3.09 5.59
N PHE A 328 -16.40 2.73 4.41
CA PHE A 328 -17.06 1.44 4.21
C PHE A 328 -16.12 0.28 4.49
N LEU A 329 -14.89 0.30 3.95
CA LEU A 329 -13.89 -0.73 4.19
C LEU A 329 -13.55 -0.84 5.68
N ALA A 330 -13.35 0.28 6.37
CA ALA A 330 -13.03 0.30 7.80
C ALA A 330 -14.18 -0.27 8.64
N ALA A 331 -15.41 0.16 8.38
CA ALA A 331 -16.60 -0.32 9.09
C ALA A 331 -16.87 -1.81 8.80
N LEU A 332 -16.76 -2.22 7.53
CA LEU A 332 -16.94 -3.61 7.13
C LEU A 332 -15.88 -4.51 7.77
N PHE A 333 -14.60 -4.13 7.71
CA PHE A 333 -13.54 -4.95 8.26
C PHE A 333 -13.66 -5.09 9.77
N PHE A 334 -14.00 -4.00 10.48
CA PHE A 334 -14.29 -4.04 11.90
C PHE A 334 -15.50 -4.93 12.21
N GLY A 335 -16.59 -4.83 11.43
CA GLY A 335 -17.76 -5.68 11.56
C GLY A 335 -17.47 -7.17 11.33
N LEU A 336 -16.59 -7.49 10.37
CA LEU A 336 -16.12 -8.85 10.13
C LEU A 336 -15.29 -9.39 11.29
N MET A 337 -14.40 -8.55 11.86
CA MET A 337 -13.64 -8.90 13.06
C MET A 337 -14.57 -9.16 14.24
N TRP A 338 -15.57 -8.31 14.44
CA TRP A 338 -16.57 -8.47 15.49
C TRP A 338 -17.33 -9.80 15.32
N ALA A 339 -17.83 -10.09 14.12
CA ALA A 339 -18.54 -11.32 13.79
C ALA A 339 -17.67 -12.59 13.94
N ALA A 340 -16.36 -12.47 13.76
CA ALA A 340 -15.39 -13.54 13.97
C ALA A 340 -14.96 -13.71 15.43
N GLY A 341 -15.49 -12.89 16.37
CA GLY A 341 -15.08 -12.89 17.78
C GLY A 341 -13.69 -12.28 18.04
N LEU A 342 -13.12 -11.59 17.06
CA LEU A 342 -11.82 -10.92 17.12
C LEU A 342 -11.96 -9.46 17.63
N HIS A 343 -12.67 -9.29 18.72
CA HIS A 343 -12.86 -8.01 19.41
C HIS A 343 -12.21 -8.11 20.79
N ALA A 344 -11.98 -6.96 21.43
CA ALA A 344 -11.33 -6.90 22.73
C ALA A 344 -11.89 -7.97 23.69
N GLN A 345 -11.05 -8.91 24.08
CA GLN A 345 -11.30 -9.71 25.26
C GLN A 345 -10.88 -8.83 26.43
N GLY A 346 -11.88 -8.30 27.16
CA GLY A 346 -11.70 -7.52 28.36
C GLY A 346 -11.03 -8.28 29.48
#